data_a3cda663e528d681542f68e3fb5bcb42
#
_entry.id   a3cda663e528d681542f68e3fb5bcb42
#
_cell.length_a   1.000
_cell.length_b   1.000
_cell.length_c   1.000
_cell.angle_alpha   90.00
_cell.angle_beta   90.00
_cell.angle_gamma   90.00
#
_symmetry.space_group_name_H-M   'P 1'
#
loop_
_entity.id
_entity.type
_entity.pdbx_description
1 polymer ?
#
loop_
_entity_poly.entity_id
_entity_poly.type
_entity_poly.pdbx_seq_one_letter_code
_entity_poly.pdbx_strand_id
1 'polypeptide(L)'
;MKTKTNLDVLKVTRRAVSKIRSFGIDGPRPIEELDVLFENETEVDDALCVALREANPSDIAAVIHLVSLMKRSAVLDVVCEVAFTHVAGLEAKRQAVAAMRRCDVEPDPDAVEKLAIIDALETGPDSGTLAMLMEWPLAWRGPALDGWLAAAGADQLSAVEIAIGIDSDLDARLLDWIAAQGNSEAADALQRSLASSDDKDRIKQIKKALHRLRSQGIEVKEGAPGEIADATFSMAIGAESLEDARAYVTSIDGRGARLVCVVWRAPNGGSRLLQAVIDDTCGVKSAEVAKVTRKGFREHVEQIRANPTVMLSQISVQHVGVILADAAQKTVSVGGDLPAGFCTWAEVAGVEPTEGGSADIYDHLAATEVSADSALIEASMTLLRGTVFQSWALEGAPIDSAAEEIHQAESSVLMISDEQRRDRMQDAIRAAVEESFDEGTREVYRRRLEVMAGMLWDRGQHEEARQALAAAIGLTEIRDLFRNHAFARAVAHRGVWLAYQDKQRELLAEQQLSGIVQP
;
A
#
# COMPACT_ATOMS: atom_id res chain seq x y z
N MET A 1 -12.30 -34.86 43.66
CA MET A 1 -12.38 -35.76 42.50
C MET A 1 -12.32 -35.02 41.14
N LYS A 2 -12.71 -33.73 41.05
CA LYS A 2 -12.70 -32.97 39.78
C LYS A 2 -11.32 -32.69 39.12
N THR A 3 -10.26 -32.64 39.89
CA THR A 3 -8.91 -32.29 39.39
C THR A 3 -8.18 -33.45 38.69
N LYS A 4 -8.57 -34.69 38.91
CA LYS A 4 -7.88 -35.86 38.30
C LYS A 4 -8.41 -36.17 36.91
N THR A 5 -9.71 -35.96 36.64
CA THR A 5 -10.36 -36.21 35.36
C THR A 5 -9.90 -35.18 34.30
N ASN A 6 -9.79 -33.90 34.68
CA ASN A 6 -9.36 -32.83 33.79
C ASN A 6 -7.88 -33.03 33.29
N LEU A 7 -7.03 -33.62 34.13
CA LEU A 7 -5.63 -33.91 33.76
C LEU A 7 -5.54 -35.07 32.75
N ASP A 8 -6.49 -36.00 32.81
CA ASP A 8 -6.51 -37.13 31.86
C ASP A 8 -7.05 -36.74 30.47
N VAL A 9 -8.08 -35.89 30.41
CA VAL A 9 -8.61 -35.33 29.15
C VAL A 9 -7.54 -34.48 28.43
N LEU A 10 -6.82 -33.62 29.15
CA LEU A 10 -5.73 -32.83 28.56
C LEU A 10 -4.59 -33.71 28.02
N LYS A 11 -4.27 -34.82 28.69
CA LYS A 11 -3.26 -35.78 28.19
C LYS A 11 -3.71 -36.45 26.89
N VAL A 12 -4.99 -36.83 26.80
CA VAL A 12 -5.57 -37.40 25.58
C VAL A 12 -5.56 -36.37 24.45
N THR A 13 -5.96 -35.12 24.73
CA THR A 13 -5.87 -33.99 23.79
C THR A 13 -4.45 -33.85 23.23
N ARG A 14 -3.43 -33.80 24.10
CA ARG A 14 -2.02 -33.69 23.66
C ARG A 14 -1.54 -34.90 22.84
N ARG A 15 -2.05 -36.11 23.10
CA ARG A 15 -1.76 -37.29 22.27
C ARG A 15 -2.39 -37.17 20.89
N ALA A 16 -3.66 -36.74 20.83
CA ALA A 16 -4.34 -36.50 19.55
C ALA A 16 -3.58 -35.47 18.72
N VAL A 17 -3.19 -34.34 19.31
CA VAL A 17 -2.37 -33.29 18.67
C VAL A 17 -1.03 -33.86 18.16
N SER A 18 -0.35 -34.66 18.98
CA SER A 18 0.93 -35.27 18.59
C SER A 18 0.75 -36.23 17.38
N LYS A 19 -0.35 -36.99 17.33
CA LYS A 19 -0.67 -37.86 16.19
C LYS A 19 -0.97 -37.03 14.93
N ILE A 20 -1.81 -35.99 15.03
CA ILE A 20 -2.12 -35.09 13.92
C ILE A 20 -0.84 -34.44 13.39
N ARG A 21 0.06 -33.96 14.25
CA ARG A 21 1.34 -33.40 13.85
C ARG A 21 2.23 -34.43 13.12
N SER A 22 2.25 -35.68 13.59
CA SER A 22 3.11 -36.73 13.03
C SER A 22 2.66 -37.21 11.66
N PHE A 23 1.37 -37.25 11.41
CA PHE A 23 0.77 -37.72 10.17
C PHE A 23 0.38 -36.61 9.20
N GLY A 24 0.43 -35.35 9.64
CA GLY A 24 -0.10 -34.18 8.92
C GLY A 24 -1.62 -34.02 9.10
N ILE A 25 -2.11 -32.83 8.76
CA ILE A 25 -3.52 -32.44 8.90
C ILE A 25 -4.44 -33.28 7.98
N ASP A 26 -3.93 -33.68 6.82
CA ASP A 26 -4.62 -34.55 5.86
C ASP A 26 -4.40 -36.06 6.14
N GLY A 27 -3.68 -36.38 7.18
CA GLY A 27 -3.36 -37.73 7.58
C GLY A 27 -4.52 -38.48 8.26
N PRO A 28 -4.28 -39.72 8.71
CA PRO A 28 -5.30 -40.50 9.39
C PRO A 28 -5.72 -39.87 10.71
N ARG A 29 -7.04 -39.83 10.94
CA ARG A 29 -7.62 -39.26 12.16
C ARG A 29 -7.22 -40.06 13.39
N PRO A 30 -6.96 -39.43 14.54
CA PRO A 30 -6.66 -40.10 15.82
C PRO A 30 -7.96 -40.64 16.46
N ILE A 31 -8.56 -41.68 15.87
CA ILE A 31 -9.92 -42.19 16.21
C ILE A 31 -10.01 -42.57 17.69
N GLU A 32 -9.02 -43.28 18.22
CA GLU A 32 -9.04 -43.73 19.62
C GLU A 32 -9.08 -42.56 20.61
N GLU A 33 -8.32 -41.48 20.34
CA GLU A 33 -8.30 -40.28 21.16
C GLU A 33 -9.58 -39.48 20.98
N LEU A 34 -10.13 -39.40 19.75
CA LEU A 34 -11.39 -38.72 19.49
C LEU A 34 -12.56 -39.38 20.21
N ASP A 35 -12.65 -40.72 20.25
CA ASP A 35 -13.69 -41.44 20.97
C ASP A 35 -13.66 -41.07 22.47
N VAL A 36 -12.48 -41.08 23.10
CA VAL A 36 -12.33 -40.69 24.50
C VAL A 36 -12.71 -39.22 24.74
N LEU A 37 -12.35 -38.34 23.81
CA LEU A 37 -12.67 -36.90 23.91
C LEU A 37 -14.18 -36.67 23.75
N PHE A 38 -14.86 -37.39 22.86
CA PHE A 38 -16.32 -37.32 22.70
C PHE A 38 -17.09 -37.84 23.92
N GLU A 39 -16.53 -38.82 24.65
CA GLU A 39 -17.13 -39.30 25.90
C GLU A 39 -17.03 -38.30 27.05
N ASN A 40 -16.14 -37.32 26.97
CA ASN A 40 -15.85 -36.31 28.03
C ASN A 40 -16.21 -34.89 27.58
N GLU A 41 -17.35 -34.69 26.94
CA GLU A 41 -17.78 -33.43 26.32
C GLU A 41 -17.70 -32.18 27.23
N THR A 42 -17.94 -32.31 28.53
CA THR A 42 -17.95 -31.19 29.46
C THR A 42 -16.55 -30.68 29.85
N GLU A 43 -15.50 -31.49 29.66
CA GLU A 43 -14.13 -31.17 30.04
C GLU A 43 -13.23 -30.89 28.81
N VAL A 44 -13.70 -31.27 27.64
CA VAL A 44 -12.94 -31.16 26.38
C VAL A 44 -12.67 -29.70 25.98
N ASP A 45 -13.64 -28.81 26.15
CA ASP A 45 -13.49 -27.40 25.77
C ASP A 45 -12.40 -26.73 26.59
N ASP A 46 -12.39 -26.97 27.91
CA ASP A 46 -11.33 -26.47 28.79
C ASP A 46 -9.96 -27.05 28.41
N ALA A 47 -9.91 -28.36 28.10
CA ALA A 47 -8.68 -29.01 27.72
C ALA A 47 -8.12 -28.49 26.39
N LEU A 48 -9.00 -28.20 25.41
CA LEU A 48 -8.64 -27.61 24.10
C LEU A 48 -8.15 -26.16 24.27
N CYS A 49 -8.84 -25.36 25.10
CA CYS A 49 -8.41 -23.99 25.43
C CYS A 49 -7.03 -23.96 26.08
N VAL A 50 -6.76 -24.86 27.03
CA VAL A 50 -5.44 -24.99 27.65
C VAL A 50 -4.40 -25.44 26.62
N ALA A 51 -4.74 -26.44 25.79
CA ALA A 51 -3.84 -26.95 24.77
C ALA A 51 -3.48 -25.86 23.74
N LEU A 52 -4.43 -25.00 23.34
CA LEU A 52 -4.20 -23.87 22.43
C LEU A 52 -3.24 -22.83 23.03
N ARG A 53 -3.48 -22.42 24.29
CA ARG A 53 -2.68 -21.38 24.96
C ARG A 53 -1.25 -21.84 25.29
N GLU A 54 -1.07 -23.14 25.52
CA GLU A 54 0.24 -23.74 25.83
C GLU A 54 0.95 -24.33 24.59
N ALA A 55 0.32 -24.27 23.41
CA ALA A 55 0.85 -24.85 22.19
C ALA A 55 2.11 -24.12 21.73
N ASN A 56 3.11 -24.89 21.29
CA ASN A 56 4.21 -24.32 20.52
C ASN A 56 3.69 -23.86 19.14
N PRO A 57 4.33 -22.89 18.48
CA PRO A 57 3.93 -22.42 17.16
C PRO A 57 3.67 -23.54 16.14
N SER A 58 4.48 -24.61 16.18
CA SER A 58 4.33 -25.79 15.32
C SER A 58 3.12 -26.68 15.64
N ASP A 59 2.54 -26.55 16.80
CA ASP A 59 1.44 -27.40 17.27
C ASP A 59 0.06 -26.70 17.15
N ILE A 60 0.03 -25.38 17.04
CA ILE A 60 -1.19 -24.57 16.99
C ILE A 60 -2.15 -25.07 15.88
N ALA A 61 -1.66 -25.28 14.67
CA ALA A 61 -2.47 -25.78 13.57
C ALA A 61 -3.12 -27.14 13.85
N ALA A 62 -2.38 -28.04 14.49
CA ALA A 62 -2.88 -29.37 14.85
C ALA A 62 -3.95 -29.31 15.95
N VAL A 63 -3.82 -28.41 16.93
CA VAL A 63 -4.85 -28.20 17.95
C VAL A 63 -6.11 -27.62 17.34
N ILE A 64 -5.99 -26.62 16.48
CA ILE A 64 -7.13 -26.01 15.77
C ILE A 64 -7.83 -27.03 14.86
N HIS A 65 -7.05 -27.87 14.17
CA HIS A 65 -7.62 -28.97 13.39
C HIS A 65 -8.42 -29.94 14.25
N LEU A 66 -7.96 -30.25 15.48
CA LEU A 66 -8.70 -31.09 16.43
C LEU A 66 -10.02 -30.42 16.87
N VAL A 67 -10.01 -29.10 17.15
CA VAL A 67 -11.23 -28.30 17.42
C VAL A 67 -12.22 -28.44 16.24
N SER A 68 -11.72 -28.31 15.04
CA SER A 68 -12.49 -28.44 13.79
C SER A 68 -13.09 -29.84 13.62
N LEU A 69 -12.34 -30.91 13.91
CA LEU A 69 -12.83 -32.31 13.83
C LEU A 69 -13.97 -32.57 14.83
N MET A 70 -13.87 -31.97 16.02
CA MET A 70 -14.86 -32.13 17.10
C MET A 70 -16.01 -31.13 17.01
N LYS A 71 -15.98 -30.17 16.07
CA LYS A 71 -16.98 -29.10 15.90
C LYS A 71 -17.27 -28.32 17.20
N ARG A 72 -16.23 -27.94 17.93
CA ARG A 72 -16.36 -27.27 19.23
C ARG A 72 -16.45 -25.74 19.06
N SER A 73 -17.65 -25.22 18.83
CA SER A 73 -17.88 -23.77 18.64
C SER A 73 -17.53 -22.94 19.87
N ALA A 74 -17.67 -23.49 21.07
CA ALA A 74 -17.33 -22.80 22.33
C ALA A 74 -15.82 -22.44 22.46
N VAL A 75 -14.96 -23.04 21.65
CA VAL A 75 -13.50 -22.82 21.68
C VAL A 75 -13.05 -21.84 20.59
N LEU A 76 -13.93 -21.41 19.69
CA LEU A 76 -13.56 -20.61 18.51
C LEU A 76 -12.97 -19.23 18.87
N ASP A 77 -13.42 -18.60 19.94
CA ASP A 77 -12.84 -17.32 20.40
C ASP A 77 -11.36 -17.48 20.74
N VAL A 78 -11.00 -18.55 21.45
CA VAL A 78 -9.60 -18.85 21.77
C VAL A 78 -8.82 -19.28 20.52
N VAL A 79 -9.47 -19.97 19.57
CA VAL A 79 -8.87 -20.28 18.26
C VAL A 79 -8.49 -19.01 17.54
N CYS A 80 -9.38 -18.03 17.46
CA CYS A 80 -9.11 -16.74 16.82
C CYS A 80 -8.02 -15.96 17.55
N GLU A 81 -8.09 -15.89 18.88
CA GLU A 81 -7.08 -15.24 19.72
C GLU A 81 -5.68 -15.78 19.44
N VAL A 82 -5.52 -17.10 19.30
CA VAL A 82 -4.20 -17.73 19.12
C VAL A 82 -3.77 -17.77 17.65
N ALA A 83 -4.67 -18.12 16.73
CA ALA A 83 -4.35 -18.30 15.32
C ALA A 83 -3.95 -17.00 14.60
N PHE A 84 -4.57 -15.88 14.96
CA PHE A 84 -4.31 -14.59 14.32
C PHE A 84 -3.22 -13.76 15.01
N THR A 85 -2.40 -14.38 15.84
CA THR A 85 -1.18 -13.76 16.38
C THR A 85 -0.02 -13.80 15.37
N HIS A 86 1.01 -13.00 15.63
CA HIS A 86 2.26 -12.99 14.85
C HIS A 86 3.11 -14.27 15.04
N VAL A 87 2.86 -15.04 16.09
CA VAL A 87 3.59 -16.29 16.40
C VAL A 87 3.02 -17.48 15.63
N ALA A 88 1.72 -17.44 15.29
CA ALA A 88 1.05 -18.52 14.60
C ALA A 88 1.36 -18.51 13.09
N GLY A 89 1.76 -19.66 12.55
CA GLY A 89 2.05 -19.85 11.14
C GLY A 89 0.79 -19.76 10.26
N LEU A 90 1.01 -19.75 8.94
CA LEU A 90 -0.06 -19.66 7.93
C LEU A 90 -1.06 -20.81 8.05
N GLU A 91 -0.56 -22.03 8.29
CA GLU A 91 -1.43 -23.21 8.41
C GLU A 91 -2.40 -23.10 9.60
N ALA A 92 -1.98 -22.49 10.71
CA ALA A 92 -2.87 -22.23 11.84
C ALA A 92 -4.02 -21.28 11.46
N LYS A 93 -3.76 -20.26 10.63
CA LYS A 93 -4.76 -19.32 10.12
C LYS A 93 -5.75 -20.00 9.16
N ARG A 94 -5.24 -20.85 8.26
CA ARG A 94 -6.08 -21.68 7.37
C ARG A 94 -6.99 -22.60 8.17
N GLN A 95 -6.43 -23.26 9.18
CA GLN A 95 -7.21 -24.17 10.05
C GLN A 95 -8.24 -23.43 10.90
N ALA A 96 -7.98 -22.19 11.35
CA ALA A 96 -8.95 -21.38 12.06
C ALA A 96 -10.16 -21.04 11.19
N VAL A 97 -9.95 -20.57 9.97
CA VAL A 97 -11.03 -20.30 9.00
C VAL A 97 -11.81 -21.58 8.67
N ALA A 98 -11.12 -22.72 8.52
CA ALA A 98 -11.77 -24.01 8.30
C ALA A 98 -12.58 -24.47 9.51
N ALA A 99 -12.09 -24.26 10.74
CA ALA A 99 -12.81 -24.60 11.97
C ALA A 99 -14.08 -23.76 12.13
N MET A 100 -14.02 -22.46 11.87
CA MET A 100 -15.19 -21.58 11.91
C MET A 100 -16.29 -22.07 10.95
N ARG A 101 -15.93 -22.32 9.68
CA ARG A 101 -16.87 -22.84 8.67
C ARG A 101 -17.49 -24.19 9.08
N ARG A 102 -16.71 -25.10 9.68
CA ARG A 102 -17.22 -26.40 10.15
C ARG A 102 -18.14 -26.32 11.37
N CYS A 103 -17.99 -25.25 12.15
CA CYS A 103 -18.86 -24.95 13.28
C CYS A 103 -20.03 -24.03 12.92
N ASP A 104 -20.28 -23.82 11.61
CA ASP A 104 -21.33 -22.95 11.07
C ASP A 104 -21.21 -21.48 11.55
N VAL A 105 -19.97 -21.03 11.79
CA VAL A 105 -19.62 -19.64 12.12
C VAL A 105 -18.96 -19.01 10.89
N GLU A 106 -19.45 -17.85 10.47
CA GLU A 106 -18.88 -17.14 9.32
C GLU A 106 -17.52 -16.55 9.71
N PRO A 107 -16.44 -16.88 8.97
CA PRO A 107 -15.12 -16.32 9.26
C PRO A 107 -15.05 -14.85 8.85
N ASP A 108 -14.13 -14.11 9.48
CA ASP A 108 -13.83 -12.71 9.12
C ASP A 108 -13.50 -12.60 7.62
N PRO A 109 -14.25 -11.78 6.86
CA PRO A 109 -14.01 -11.59 5.43
C PRO A 109 -12.58 -11.12 5.12
N ASP A 110 -11.99 -10.25 5.95
CA ASP A 110 -10.62 -9.76 5.80
C ASP A 110 -9.58 -10.90 5.93
N ALA A 111 -9.80 -11.82 6.87
CA ALA A 111 -8.95 -13.00 7.03
C ALA A 111 -9.05 -13.96 5.83
N VAL A 112 -10.26 -14.13 5.28
CA VAL A 112 -10.49 -14.96 4.09
C VAL A 112 -9.81 -14.36 2.86
N GLU A 113 -9.92 -13.04 2.67
CA GLU A 113 -9.29 -12.32 1.57
C GLU A 113 -7.76 -12.43 1.63
N LYS A 114 -7.16 -12.19 2.80
CA LYS A 114 -5.70 -12.32 2.99
C LYS A 114 -5.21 -13.74 2.69
N LEU A 115 -5.93 -14.77 3.11
CA LEU A 115 -5.57 -16.15 2.79
C LEU A 115 -5.66 -16.41 1.28
N ALA A 116 -6.68 -15.92 0.59
CA ALA A 116 -6.82 -16.08 -0.84
C ALA A 116 -5.68 -15.39 -1.61
N ILE A 117 -5.24 -14.22 -1.15
CA ILE A 117 -4.09 -13.52 -1.73
C ILE A 117 -2.82 -14.35 -1.51
N ILE A 118 -2.58 -14.87 -0.30
CA ILE A 118 -1.41 -15.70 0.00
C ILE A 118 -1.40 -16.97 -0.87
N ASP A 119 -2.54 -17.61 -1.04
CA ASP A 119 -2.65 -18.81 -1.88
C ASP A 119 -2.36 -18.49 -3.37
N ALA A 120 -2.75 -17.28 -3.83
CA ALA A 120 -2.43 -16.82 -5.18
C ALA A 120 -0.94 -16.51 -5.39
N LEU A 121 -0.19 -16.16 -4.33
CA LEU A 121 1.25 -15.90 -4.41
C LEU A 121 2.07 -17.12 -4.83
N GLU A 122 1.59 -18.34 -4.56
CA GLU A 122 2.24 -19.57 -4.99
C GLU A 122 2.30 -19.69 -6.52
N THR A 123 1.46 -18.94 -7.25
CA THR A 123 1.35 -19.01 -8.71
C THR A 123 2.10 -17.93 -9.47
N GLY A 124 2.57 -16.88 -8.79
CA GLY A 124 3.33 -15.81 -9.44
C GLY A 124 3.57 -14.60 -8.52
N PRO A 125 4.65 -14.61 -7.72
CA PRO A 125 5.02 -13.46 -6.90
C PRO A 125 5.51 -12.31 -7.80
N ASP A 126 5.03 -11.09 -7.54
CA ASP A 126 5.53 -9.86 -8.16
C ASP A 126 5.99 -8.84 -7.09
N SER A 127 6.72 -7.83 -7.54
CA SER A 127 7.26 -6.80 -6.63
C SER A 127 6.17 -5.92 -6.02
N GLY A 128 5.07 -5.68 -6.72
CA GLY A 128 3.93 -4.90 -6.22
C GLY A 128 3.24 -5.63 -5.07
N THR A 129 3.12 -6.94 -5.18
CA THR A 129 2.57 -7.78 -4.12
C THR A 129 3.46 -7.76 -2.87
N LEU A 130 4.79 -7.77 -3.02
CA LEU A 130 5.68 -7.66 -1.86
C LEU A 130 5.47 -6.34 -1.11
N ALA A 131 5.39 -5.21 -1.82
CA ALA A 131 5.14 -3.90 -1.22
C ALA A 131 3.81 -3.89 -0.44
N MET A 132 2.74 -4.44 -1.02
CA MET A 132 1.44 -4.59 -0.34
C MET A 132 1.53 -5.45 0.93
N LEU A 133 2.26 -6.58 0.87
CA LEU A 133 2.44 -7.46 2.03
C LEU A 133 3.17 -6.77 3.18
N MET A 134 4.09 -5.84 2.88
CA MET A 134 4.82 -5.09 3.90
C MET A 134 3.93 -4.09 4.67
N GLU A 135 2.76 -3.73 4.14
CA GLU A 135 1.76 -2.88 4.82
C GLU A 135 0.79 -3.68 5.72
N TRP A 136 0.79 -5.00 5.62
CA TRP A 136 -0.13 -5.83 6.39
C TRP A 136 0.18 -5.85 7.89
N PRO A 137 -0.82 -6.13 8.76
CA PRO A 137 -0.58 -6.35 10.18
C PRO A 137 0.48 -7.43 10.42
N LEU A 138 1.32 -7.25 11.45
CA LEU A 138 2.45 -8.15 11.77
C LEU A 138 2.05 -9.64 11.83
N ALA A 139 0.84 -9.92 12.31
CA ALA A 139 0.29 -11.28 12.38
C ALA A 139 0.18 -12.00 11.01
N TRP A 140 0.03 -11.24 9.94
CA TRP A 140 -0.13 -11.75 8.58
C TRP A 140 1.13 -11.58 7.74
N ARG A 141 1.89 -10.51 7.99
CA ARG A 141 3.06 -10.11 7.20
C ARG A 141 4.14 -11.19 7.16
N GLY A 142 4.50 -11.77 8.30
CA GLY A 142 5.53 -12.80 8.37
C GLY A 142 5.20 -14.05 7.55
N PRO A 143 4.06 -14.71 7.80
CA PRO A 143 3.64 -15.87 7.01
C PRO A 143 3.45 -15.60 5.52
N ALA A 144 2.93 -14.41 5.15
CA ALA A 144 2.76 -14.02 3.77
C ALA A 144 4.11 -13.80 3.07
N LEU A 145 5.06 -13.15 3.76
CA LEU A 145 6.42 -12.98 3.24
C LEU A 145 7.11 -14.33 3.03
N ASP A 146 6.98 -15.28 3.94
CA ASP A 146 7.57 -16.61 3.78
C ASP A 146 7.00 -17.32 2.53
N GLY A 147 5.69 -17.22 2.29
CA GLY A 147 5.04 -17.74 1.08
C GLY A 147 5.56 -17.04 -0.19
N TRP A 148 5.64 -15.72 -0.16
CA TRP A 148 6.15 -14.93 -1.28
C TRP A 148 7.62 -15.28 -1.60
N LEU A 149 8.49 -15.33 -0.58
CA LEU A 149 9.91 -15.65 -0.75
C LEU A 149 10.14 -17.09 -1.25
N ALA A 150 9.27 -18.04 -0.87
CA ALA A 150 9.34 -19.42 -1.34
C ALA A 150 9.04 -19.55 -2.84
N ALA A 151 8.17 -18.69 -3.37
CA ALA A 151 7.77 -18.67 -4.78
C ALA A 151 8.64 -17.72 -5.64
N ALA A 152 9.33 -16.75 -5.01
CA ALA A 152 10.11 -15.73 -5.70
C ALA A 152 11.38 -16.31 -6.35
N GLY A 153 11.61 -15.93 -7.60
CA GLY A 153 12.83 -16.23 -8.35
C GLY A 153 13.90 -15.14 -8.19
N ALA A 154 15.08 -15.39 -8.75
CA ALA A 154 16.20 -14.45 -8.71
C ALA A 154 15.91 -13.11 -9.39
N ASP A 155 14.94 -13.07 -10.28
CA ASP A 155 14.41 -11.85 -10.94
C ASP A 155 13.74 -10.88 -9.95
N GLN A 156 13.35 -11.34 -8.76
CA GLN A 156 12.74 -10.53 -7.70
C GLN A 156 13.78 -9.93 -6.72
N LEU A 157 15.08 -10.12 -6.96
CA LEU A 157 16.14 -9.66 -6.06
C LEU A 157 16.05 -8.16 -5.72
N SER A 158 15.77 -7.33 -6.71
CA SER A 158 15.65 -5.89 -6.51
C SER A 158 14.46 -5.51 -5.61
N ALA A 159 13.34 -6.22 -5.73
CA ALA A 159 12.18 -5.98 -4.87
C ALA A 159 12.47 -6.35 -3.41
N VAL A 160 13.16 -7.46 -3.21
CA VAL A 160 13.57 -7.91 -1.87
C VAL A 160 14.59 -6.95 -1.25
N GLU A 161 15.55 -6.44 -2.05
CA GLU A 161 16.52 -5.43 -1.60
C GLU A 161 15.83 -4.15 -1.09
N ILE A 162 14.82 -3.64 -1.82
CA ILE A 162 14.04 -2.45 -1.43
C ILE A 162 13.27 -2.69 -0.13
N ALA A 163 12.81 -3.91 0.11
CA ALA A 163 12.05 -4.25 1.32
C ALA A 163 12.92 -4.33 2.59
N ILE A 164 14.26 -4.40 2.46
CA ILE A 164 15.17 -4.39 3.61
C ILE A 164 15.09 -3.03 4.32
N GLY A 165 14.81 -3.07 5.61
CA GLY A 165 14.75 -1.88 6.44
C GLY A 165 13.35 -1.33 6.67
N ILE A 166 12.33 -1.88 6.03
CA ILE A 166 10.93 -1.53 6.30
C ILE A 166 10.49 -2.12 7.65
N ASP A 167 10.91 -3.37 7.94
CA ASP A 167 10.58 -4.06 9.19
C ASP A 167 11.78 -4.87 9.68
N SER A 168 12.35 -4.46 10.82
CA SER A 168 13.54 -5.08 11.40
C SER A 168 13.36 -6.57 11.74
N ASP A 169 12.13 -7.01 12.07
CA ASP A 169 11.83 -8.39 12.42
C ASP A 169 11.83 -9.31 11.19
N LEU A 170 11.62 -8.73 10.01
CA LEU A 170 11.61 -9.44 8.73
C LEU A 170 12.94 -9.35 7.97
N ASP A 171 13.80 -8.38 8.29
CA ASP A 171 15.09 -8.18 7.63
C ASP A 171 15.92 -9.47 7.56
N ALA A 172 15.94 -10.26 8.63
CA ALA A 172 16.70 -11.52 8.65
C ALA A 172 16.25 -12.50 7.56
N ARG A 173 14.94 -12.58 7.30
CA ARG A 173 14.36 -13.46 6.27
C ARG A 173 14.70 -12.98 4.86
N LEU A 174 14.58 -11.67 4.62
CA LEU A 174 14.95 -11.03 3.35
C LEU A 174 16.44 -11.24 3.04
N LEU A 175 17.31 -10.99 4.01
CA LEU A 175 18.75 -11.15 3.88
C LEU A 175 19.18 -12.62 3.69
N ASP A 176 18.52 -13.56 4.39
CA ASP A 176 18.76 -15.00 4.21
C ASP A 176 18.33 -15.47 2.83
N TRP A 177 17.22 -14.95 2.31
CA TRP A 177 16.76 -15.26 0.95
C TRP A 177 17.72 -14.72 -0.11
N ILE A 178 18.20 -13.45 0.01
CA ILE A 178 19.21 -12.90 -0.90
C ILE A 178 20.48 -13.75 -0.89
N ALA A 179 20.97 -14.11 0.31
CA ALA A 179 22.17 -14.96 0.43
C ALA A 179 21.97 -16.37 -0.16
N ALA A 180 20.73 -16.88 -0.18
CA ALA A 180 20.42 -18.19 -0.77
C ALA A 180 20.48 -18.18 -2.31
N GLN A 181 20.39 -17.00 -2.97
CA GLN A 181 20.52 -16.91 -4.43
C GLN A 181 21.93 -17.32 -4.91
N GLY A 182 22.96 -17.19 -4.09
CA GLY A 182 24.29 -17.74 -4.33
C GLY A 182 24.99 -17.22 -5.59
N ASN A 183 24.74 -15.97 -5.98
CA ASN A 183 25.29 -15.35 -7.18
C ASN A 183 25.93 -13.98 -6.88
N SER A 184 26.64 -13.40 -7.86
CA SER A 184 27.30 -12.09 -7.71
C SER A 184 26.30 -10.94 -7.55
N GLU A 185 25.10 -11.05 -8.14
CA GLU A 185 24.07 -10.02 -8.02
C GLU A 185 23.54 -9.93 -6.59
N ALA A 186 23.39 -11.06 -5.90
CA ALA A 186 23.05 -11.12 -4.49
C ALA A 186 24.15 -10.50 -3.60
N ALA A 187 25.42 -10.73 -3.93
CA ALA A 187 26.53 -10.10 -3.22
C ALA A 187 26.54 -8.59 -3.39
N ASP A 188 26.30 -8.11 -4.61
CA ASP A 188 26.22 -6.68 -4.91
C ASP A 188 25.01 -6.03 -4.22
N ALA A 189 23.84 -6.68 -4.17
CA ALA A 189 22.66 -6.22 -3.44
C ALA A 189 22.93 -6.08 -1.93
N LEU A 190 23.54 -7.09 -1.32
CA LEU A 190 23.91 -7.03 0.10
C LEU A 190 24.94 -5.93 0.40
N GLN A 191 25.84 -5.66 -0.53
CA GLN A 191 26.82 -4.56 -0.37
C GLN A 191 26.15 -3.18 -0.44
N ARG A 192 25.21 -2.97 -1.37
CA ARG A 192 24.42 -1.74 -1.43
C ARG A 192 23.60 -1.54 -0.15
N SER A 193 22.94 -2.61 0.32
CA SER A 193 22.20 -2.58 1.59
C SER A 193 23.12 -2.32 2.79
N LEU A 194 24.37 -2.79 2.77
CA LEU A 194 25.36 -2.49 3.80
C LEU A 194 25.78 -1.02 3.80
N ALA A 195 25.97 -0.44 2.61
CA ALA A 195 26.38 0.95 2.44
C ALA A 195 25.27 1.95 2.85
N SER A 196 24.02 1.56 2.67
CA SER A 196 22.84 2.41 2.97
C SER A 196 22.28 2.22 4.38
N SER A 197 22.81 1.30 5.20
CA SER A 197 22.25 0.98 6.51
C SER A 197 23.04 1.61 7.64
N ASP A 198 22.32 2.37 8.52
CA ASP A 198 22.85 2.93 9.77
C ASP A 198 22.53 2.06 11.00
N ASP A 199 21.69 1.05 10.85
CA ASP A 199 21.28 0.13 11.92
C ASP A 199 22.37 -0.92 12.19
N LYS A 200 22.88 -0.95 13.43
CA LYS A 200 23.99 -1.84 13.84
C LYS A 200 23.62 -3.33 13.77
N ASP A 201 22.39 -3.69 14.08
CA ASP A 201 21.95 -5.09 14.07
C ASP A 201 21.74 -5.56 12.63
N ARG A 202 21.17 -4.71 11.78
CA ARG A 202 21.04 -4.96 10.33
C ARG A 202 22.40 -5.07 9.67
N ILE A 203 23.35 -4.18 9.95
CA ILE A 203 24.74 -4.25 9.46
C ILE A 203 25.38 -5.58 9.84
N LYS A 204 25.17 -6.08 11.06
CA LYS A 204 25.68 -7.38 11.51
C LYS A 204 25.07 -8.54 10.74
N GLN A 205 23.76 -8.49 10.46
CA GLN A 205 23.06 -9.51 9.69
C GLN A 205 23.52 -9.50 8.22
N ILE A 206 23.66 -8.32 7.59
CA ILE A 206 24.18 -8.20 6.22
C ILE A 206 25.61 -8.76 6.11
N LYS A 207 26.50 -8.41 7.05
CA LYS A 207 27.86 -8.95 7.08
C LYS A 207 27.87 -10.48 7.21
N LYS A 208 26.96 -11.06 7.99
CA LYS A 208 26.79 -12.51 8.11
C LYS A 208 26.34 -13.13 6.77
N ALA A 209 25.40 -12.50 6.08
CA ALA A 209 24.93 -12.94 4.76
C ALA A 209 26.04 -12.87 3.70
N LEU A 210 26.82 -11.79 3.66
CA LEU A 210 28.00 -11.64 2.79
C LEU A 210 29.09 -12.70 3.09
N HIS A 211 29.33 -12.99 4.38
CA HIS A 211 30.28 -14.06 4.75
C HIS A 211 29.81 -15.44 4.26
N ARG A 212 28.49 -15.71 4.30
CA ARG A 212 27.90 -16.93 3.76
C ARG A 212 28.17 -17.08 2.25
N LEU A 213 27.94 -15.99 1.47
CA LEU A 213 28.26 -15.99 0.03
C LEU A 213 29.74 -16.20 -0.25
N ARG A 214 30.63 -15.56 0.52
CA ARG A 214 32.08 -15.82 0.40
C ARG A 214 32.46 -17.30 0.68
N SER A 215 31.83 -17.92 1.68
CA SER A 215 32.06 -19.33 2.00
C SER A 215 31.54 -20.28 0.91
N GLN A 216 30.64 -19.82 0.05
CA GLN A 216 30.16 -20.54 -1.13
C GLN A 216 31.00 -20.27 -2.39
N GLY A 217 32.11 -19.50 -2.26
CA GLY A 217 33.03 -19.20 -3.37
C GLY A 217 32.58 -18.02 -4.25
N ILE A 218 31.57 -17.25 -3.82
CA ILE A 218 31.14 -16.06 -4.54
C ILE A 218 32.11 -14.92 -4.25
N GLU A 219 32.62 -14.30 -5.29
CA GLU A 219 33.51 -13.15 -5.18
C GLU A 219 32.73 -11.94 -4.64
N VAL A 220 33.01 -11.51 -3.41
CA VAL A 220 32.43 -10.33 -2.78
C VAL A 220 33.50 -9.25 -2.84
N LYS A 221 33.31 -8.23 -3.66
CA LYS A 221 34.20 -7.08 -3.76
C LYS A 221 34.35 -6.43 -2.39
N GLU A 222 35.57 -6.36 -1.84
CA GLU A 222 35.80 -5.63 -0.59
C GLU A 222 35.79 -4.14 -0.88
N GLY A 223 34.65 -3.47 -0.57
CA GLY A 223 34.63 -2.04 -0.40
C GLY A 223 35.25 -1.68 0.95
N ALA A 224 36.31 -0.91 0.97
CA ALA A 224 36.90 -0.39 2.21
C ALA A 224 35.85 0.42 2.97
N PRO A 225 35.74 0.30 4.32
CA PRO A 225 34.85 1.10 5.12
C PRO A 225 35.40 2.54 5.14
N GLY A 226 34.77 3.46 4.43
CA GLY A 226 35.07 4.88 4.50
C GLY A 226 35.46 5.60 3.22
N GLU A 227 35.56 4.91 2.10
CA GLU A 227 35.43 5.55 0.80
C GLU A 227 34.00 5.28 0.30
N ILE A 228 33.06 6.22 0.63
CA ILE A 228 32.21 6.68 -0.45
C ILE A 228 33.23 7.17 -1.47
N ALA A 229 33.74 6.25 -2.28
CA ALA A 229 34.19 6.64 -3.57
C ALA A 229 33.00 7.45 -4.10
N ASP A 230 33.24 8.73 -4.34
CA ASP A 230 33.07 9.22 -5.68
C ASP A 230 33.53 8.10 -6.63
N ALA A 231 32.80 7.03 -6.68
CA ALA A 231 32.55 6.36 -7.90
C ALA A 231 31.76 7.42 -8.71
N THR A 232 32.46 8.46 -9.06
CA THR A 232 32.43 8.92 -10.43
C THR A 232 32.35 7.65 -11.21
N PHE A 233 31.11 7.27 -11.49
CA PHE A 233 30.76 6.35 -12.54
C PHE A 233 31.10 7.08 -13.83
N SER A 234 32.37 7.48 -13.93
CA SER A 234 33.05 7.88 -15.13
C SER A 234 33.47 6.62 -15.86
N MET A 235 32.52 5.70 -16.05
CA MET A 235 32.54 4.93 -17.26
C MET A 235 32.28 5.95 -18.36
N ALA A 236 33.16 5.97 -19.37
CA ALA A 236 32.94 6.64 -20.61
C ALA A 236 31.53 6.33 -21.08
N ILE A 237 30.59 7.20 -20.76
CA ILE A 237 29.24 7.24 -21.27
C ILE A 237 29.43 7.65 -22.72
N GLY A 238 29.47 6.69 -23.60
CA GLY A 238 29.10 6.99 -24.99
C GLY A 238 27.74 7.65 -24.87
N ALA A 239 27.61 8.89 -25.34
CA ALA A 239 26.48 9.77 -25.10
C ALA A 239 25.16 8.99 -25.11
N GLU A 240 24.50 8.85 -23.96
CA GLU A 240 23.16 8.26 -23.88
C GLU A 240 22.26 9.23 -24.66
N SER A 241 21.63 8.74 -25.72
CA SER A 241 20.74 9.56 -26.55
C SER A 241 19.30 9.34 -26.11
N LEU A 242 18.59 10.44 -25.88
CA LEU A 242 17.15 10.45 -25.64
C LEU A 242 16.33 10.49 -26.95
N GLU A 243 16.97 10.41 -28.14
CA GLU A 243 16.27 10.49 -29.42
C GLU A 243 15.13 9.46 -29.59
N ASP A 244 15.33 8.24 -29.07
CA ASP A 244 14.33 7.17 -29.10
C ASP A 244 13.60 6.99 -27.75
N ALA A 245 13.76 7.92 -26.83
CA ALA A 245 13.16 7.80 -25.52
C ALA A 245 11.63 7.98 -25.57
N ARG A 246 10.94 7.26 -24.70
CA ARG A 246 9.49 7.38 -24.52
C ARG A 246 9.19 7.77 -23.09
N ALA A 247 8.27 8.69 -22.93
CA ALA A 247 7.86 9.18 -21.65
C ALA A 247 6.36 9.00 -21.43
N TYR A 248 6.00 8.66 -20.20
CA TYR A 248 4.63 8.43 -19.77
C TYR A 248 4.41 9.12 -18.42
N VAL A 249 3.20 9.65 -18.24
CA VAL A 249 2.78 10.26 -16.99
C VAL A 249 1.40 9.74 -16.62
N THR A 250 1.18 9.50 -15.34
CA THR A 250 -0.15 9.14 -14.85
C THR A 250 -0.98 10.38 -14.51
N SER A 251 -2.30 10.18 -14.41
CA SER A 251 -3.19 11.15 -13.76
C SER A 251 -2.67 11.50 -12.37
N ILE A 252 -2.95 12.74 -11.96
CA ILE A 252 -2.67 13.18 -10.59
C ILE A 252 -3.79 12.68 -9.67
N ASP A 253 -3.42 12.17 -8.51
CA ASP A 253 -4.40 11.74 -7.51
C ASP A 253 -4.92 12.91 -6.65
N GLY A 254 -5.86 12.63 -5.76
CA GLY A 254 -6.44 13.65 -4.88
C GLY A 254 -5.44 14.29 -3.91
N ARG A 255 -4.32 13.63 -3.63
CA ARG A 255 -3.24 14.13 -2.76
C ARG A 255 -2.14 14.87 -3.51
N GLY A 256 -2.19 14.86 -4.84
CA GLY A 256 -1.23 15.55 -5.68
C GLY A 256 -0.08 14.69 -6.19
N ALA A 257 -0.12 13.38 -5.95
CA ALA A 257 0.90 12.47 -6.43
C ALA A 257 0.59 11.95 -7.84
N ARG A 258 1.64 11.74 -8.64
CA ARG A 258 1.59 11.07 -9.93
C ARG A 258 2.89 10.35 -10.24
N LEU A 259 2.82 9.32 -11.08
CA LEU A 259 3.97 8.56 -11.55
C LEU A 259 4.44 9.10 -12.90
N VAL A 260 5.73 9.26 -13.03
CA VAL A 260 6.43 9.59 -14.29
C VAL A 260 7.34 8.43 -14.66
N CYS A 261 7.23 7.94 -15.90
CA CYS A 261 8.08 6.89 -16.45
C CYS A 261 8.80 7.39 -17.71
N VAL A 262 10.12 7.25 -17.75
CA VAL A 262 10.91 7.55 -18.95
C VAL A 262 11.75 6.34 -19.29
N VAL A 263 11.63 5.84 -20.52
CA VAL A 263 12.46 4.74 -21.01
C VAL A 263 13.34 5.20 -22.15
N TRP A 264 14.64 4.91 -22.06
CA TRP A 264 15.62 5.24 -23.10
C TRP A 264 16.60 4.09 -23.35
N ARG A 265 17.35 4.14 -24.44
CA ARG A 265 18.35 3.13 -24.77
C ARG A 265 19.62 3.32 -23.95
N ALA A 266 20.14 2.23 -23.38
CA ALA A 266 21.44 2.22 -22.75
C ALA A 266 22.56 2.04 -23.82
N PRO A 267 23.75 2.65 -23.65
CA PRO A 267 24.86 2.55 -24.60
C PRO A 267 25.33 1.11 -24.85
N ASN A 268 25.25 0.28 -23.83
CA ASN A 268 25.71 -1.12 -23.86
C ASN A 268 24.62 -2.12 -24.29
N GLY A 269 23.54 -1.62 -24.88
CA GLY A 269 22.37 -2.43 -25.25
C GLY A 269 21.36 -2.56 -24.11
N GLY A 270 20.10 -2.85 -24.46
CA GLY A 270 18.98 -2.84 -23.51
C GLY A 270 18.36 -1.45 -23.37
N SER A 271 17.51 -1.29 -22.37
CA SER A 271 16.87 -0.01 -22.04
C SER A 271 17.00 0.28 -20.57
N ARG A 272 16.99 1.56 -20.21
CA ARG A 272 16.84 2.04 -18.84
C ARG A 272 15.45 2.65 -18.68
N LEU A 273 14.88 2.49 -17.50
CA LEU A 273 13.60 3.06 -17.11
C LEU A 273 13.82 3.91 -15.87
N LEU A 274 13.51 5.20 -15.97
CA LEU A 274 13.25 6.03 -14.81
C LEU A 274 11.80 5.83 -14.39
N GLN A 275 11.58 5.54 -13.11
CA GLN A 275 10.29 5.66 -12.45
C GLN A 275 10.42 6.72 -11.35
N ALA A 276 9.63 7.77 -11.43
CA ALA A 276 9.63 8.83 -10.44
C ALA A 276 8.20 9.08 -9.93
N VAL A 277 8.00 9.03 -8.64
CA VAL A 277 6.78 9.51 -8.00
C VAL A 277 7.01 10.96 -7.61
N ILE A 278 6.21 11.83 -8.17
CA ILE A 278 6.25 13.26 -7.88
C ILE A 278 4.94 13.71 -7.24
N ASP A 279 5.03 14.75 -6.46
CA ASP A 279 3.94 15.32 -5.67
C ASP A 279 3.95 16.84 -5.82
N ASP A 280 2.80 17.43 -6.00
CA ASP A 280 2.67 18.86 -6.26
C ASP A 280 2.90 19.74 -5.02
N THR A 281 3.06 19.15 -3.84
CA THR A 281 3.36 19.87 -2.59
C THR A 281 4.82 19.74 -2.16
N CYS A 282 5.42 18.55 -2.29
CA CYS A 282 6.78 18.28 -1.82
C CYS A 282 7.78 17.94 -2.94
N GLY A 283 7.33 17.87 -4.20
CA GLY A 283 8.22 17.63 -5.35
C GLY A 283 8.50 16.15 -5.60
N VAL A 284 9.76 15.74 -5.77
CA VAL A 284 10.15 14.36 -6.09
C VAL A 284 10.16 13.52 -4.81
N LYS A 285 9.18 12.64 -4.63
CA LYS A 285 9.10 11.72 -3.48
C LYS A 285 10.06 10.54 -3.61
N SER A 286 10.13 9.96 -4.81
CA SER A 286 11.04 8.88 -5.11
C SER A 286 11.40 8.90 -6.58
N ALA A 287 12.60 8.45 -6.91
CA ALA A 287 13.00 8.25 -8.30
C ALA A 287 14.03 7.13 -8.37
N GLU A 288 13.81 6.19 -9.28
CA GLU A 288 14.65 5.02 -9.50
C GLU A 288 14.95 4.84 -10.98
N VAL A 289 16.18 4.43 -11.28
CA VAL A 289 16.59 4.07 -12.62
C VAL A 289 16.98 2.60 -12.65
N ALA A 290 16.20 1.80 -13.39
CA ALA A 290 16.39 0.37 -13.54
C ALA A 290 16.71 -0.03 -14.99
N LYS A 291 17.41 -1.15 -15.15
CA LYS A 291 17.53 -1.80 -16.47
C LYS A 291 16.22 -2.54 -16.78
N VAL A 292 15.70 -2.39 -17.99
CA VAL A 292 14.46 -3.01 -18.40
C VAL A 292 14.58 -3.60 -19.80
N THR A 293 13.91 -4.74 -20.02
CA THR A 293 13.74 -5.31 -21.36
C THR A 293 12.57 -4.64 -22.06
N ARG A 294 12.55 -4.66 -23.40
CA ARG A 294 11.39 -4.14 -24.18
C ARG A 294 10.08 -4.84 -23.79
N LYS A 295 10.13 -6.13 -23.48
CA LYS A 295 8.97 -6.91 -23.07
C LYS A 295 8.53 -6.47 -21.66
N GLY A 296 9.43 -6.44 -20.69
CA GLY A 296 9.13 -6.02 -19.31
C GLY A 296 8.57 -4.60 -19.24
N PHE A 297 9.14 -3.66 -20.02
CA PHE A 297 8.59 -2.31 -20.08
C PHE A 297 7.16 -2.28 -20.64
N ARG A 298 6.86 -3.06 -21.69
CA ARG A 298 5.50 -3.14 -22.24
C ARG A 298 4.52 -3.70 -21.22
N GLU A 299 4.89 -4.77 -20.54
CA GLU A 299 4.08 -5.38 -19.50
C GLU A 299 3.81 -4.40 -18.34
N HIS A 300 4.83 -3.65 -17.92
CA HIS A 300 4.69 -2.61 -16.90
C HIS A 300 3.69 -1.51 -17.32
N VAL A 301 3.82 -1.00 -18.55
CA VAL A 301 2.86 -0.01 -19.09
C VAL A 301 1.43 -0.57 -19.15
N GLU A 302 1.26 -1.83 -19.54
CA GLU A 302 -0.06 -2.47 -19.57
C GLU A 302 -0.64 -2.69 -18.17
N GLN A 303 0.18 -3.01 -17.17
CA GLN A 303 -0.25 -3.09 -15.78
C GLN A 303 -0.79 -1.75 -15.26
N ILE A 304 -0.07 -0.64 -15.52
CA ILE A 304 -0.54 0.69 -15.14
C ILE A 304 -1.87 1.01 -15.86
N ARG A 305 -1.98 0.68 -17.15
CA ARG A 305 -3.20 0.92 -17.94
C ARG A 305 -4.39 0.08 -17.47
N ALA A 306 -4.14 -1.10 -16.95
CA ALA A 306 -5.18 -1.98 -16.43
C ALA A 306 -5.83 -1.45 -15.14
N ASN A 307 -5.15 -0.52 -14.44
CA ASN A 307 -5.72 0.10 -13.25
C ASN A 307 -6.77 1.15 -13.65
N PRO A 308 -8.07 0.95 -13.33
CA PRO A 308 -9.14 1.86 -13.73
C PRO A 308 -9.10 3.22 -13.02
N THR A 309 -8.37 3.31 -11.91
CA THR A 309 -8.25 4.56 -11.14
C THR A 309 -7.15 5.49 -11.66
N VAL A 310 -6.37 5.03 -12.64
CA VAL A 310 -5.22 5.75 -13.18
C VAL A 310 -5.38 5.95 -14.68
N MET A 311 -5.24 7.17 -15.14
CA MET A 311 -5.02 7.46 -16.57
C MET A 311 -3.51 7.46 -16.84
N LEU A 312 -3.07 6.86 -17.94
CA LEU A 312 -1.69 6.91 -18.39
C LEU A 312 -1.63 7.57 -19.77
N SER A 313 -0.94 8.68 -19.89
CA SER A 313 -0.69 9.38 -21.16
C SER A 313 0.77 9.24 -21.57
N GLN A 314 1.01 9.06 -22.87
CA GLN A 314 2.34 9.16 -23.44
C GLN A 314 2.57 10.62 -23.84
N ILE A 315 3.63 11.23 -23.33
CA ILE A 315 3.98 12.62 -23.57
C ILE A 315 5.40 12.73 -24.15
N SER A 316 5.78 13.91 -24.60
CA SER A 316 7.15 14.13 -25.09
C SER A 316 8.16 14.08 -23.94
N VAL A 317 9.38 13.66 -24.25
CA VAL A 317 10.48 13.63 -23.26
C VAL A 317 10.82 15.05 -22.79
N GLN A 318 10.69 16.03 -23.67
CA GLN A 318 10.88 17.44 -23.31
C GLN A 318 9.86 17.90 -22.27
N HIS A 319 8.59 17.52 -22.45
CA HIS A 319 7.53 17.86 -21.50
C HIS A 319 7.75 17.18 -20.15
N VAL A 320 8.14 15.90 -20.14
CA VAL A 320 8.56 15.22 -18.90
C VAL A 320 9.73 15.95 -18.24
N GLY A 321 10.68 16.45 -19.02
CA GLY A 321 11.78 17.25 -18.52
C GLY A 321 11.30 18.46 -17.70
N VAL A 322 10.34 19.21 -18.23
CA VAL A 322 9.72 20.35 -17.53
C VAL A 322 9.01 19.90 -16.24
N ILE A 323 8.20 18.83 -16.32
CA ILE A 323 7.49 18.31 -15.15
C ILE A 323 8.47 17.91 -14.02
N LEU A 324 9.54 17.20 -14.38
CA LEU A 324 10.52 16.73 -13.40
C LEU A 324 11.42 17.87 -12.88
N ALA A 325 11.73 18.87 -13.72
CA ALA A 325 12.46 20.07 -13.31
C ALA A 325 11.66 20.90 -12.28
N ASP A 326 10.37 21.12 -12.53
CA ASP A 326 9.46 21.80 -11.60
C ASP A 326 9.35 21.03 -10.27
N ALA A 327 9.20 19.72 -10.32
CA ALA A 327 9.17 18.86 -9.13
C ALA A 327 10.51 18.94 -8.35
N ALA A 328 11.64 18.92 -9.05
CA ALA A 328 12.96 19.04 -8.40
C ALA A 328 13.15 20.38 -7.71
N GLN A 329 12.78 21.48 -8.38
CA GLN A 329 12.81 22.82 -7.78
C GLN A 329 11.96 22.89 -6.52
N LYS A 330 10.78 22.26 -6.55
CA LYS A 330 9.89 22.20 -5.40
C LYS A 330 10.52 21.42 -4.25
N THR A 331 11.13 20.25 -4.52
CA THR A 331 11.87 19.47 -3.51
C THR A 331 12.92 20.35 -2.81
N VAL A 332 13.74 21.05 -3.58
CA VAL A 332 14.77 21.93 -3.04
C VAL A 332 14.17 23.09 -2.24
N SER A 333 13.08 23.68 -2.71
CA SER A 333 12.43 24.81 -2.05
C SER A 333 11.84 24.47 -0.68
N VAL A 334 11.43 23.22 -0.48
CA VAL A 334 10.96 22.72 0.83
C VAL A 334 12.08 22.13 1.69
N GLY A 335 13.33 22.19 1.23
CA GLY A 335 14.51 21.72 1.96
C GLY A 335 14.73 20.21 1.88
N GLY A 336 14.14 19.53 0.90
CA GLY A 336 14.33 18.10 0.65
C GLY A 336 15.53 17.83 -0.27
N ASP A 337 16.05 16.60 -0.20
CA ASP A 337 17.11 16.10 -1.07
C ASP A 337 16.53 15.40 -2.31
N LEU A 338 17.19 15.56 -3.46
CA LEU A 338 16.80 14.89 -4.69
C LEU A 338 17.25 13.43 -4.67
N PRO A 339 16.36 12.46 -4.97
CA PRO A 339 16.72 11.05 -5.04
C PRO A 339 17.81 10.77 -6.08
N ALA A 340 18.71 9.82 -5.80
CA ALA A 340 19.83 9.47 -6.67
C ALA A 340 19.39 9.06 -8.10
N GLY A 341 18.26 8.37 -8.24
CA GLY A 341 17.70 8.01 -9.55
C GLY A 341 17.29 9.23 -10.37
N PHE A 342 16.80 10.30 -9.72
CA PHE A 342 16.52 11.56 -10.39
C PHE A 342 17.82 12.22 -10.88
N CYS A 343 18.86 12.30 -10.04
CA CYS A 343 20.16 12.88 -10.41
C CYS A 343 20.76 12.13 -11.62
N THR A 344 20.71 10.80 -11.62
CA THR A 344 21.18 9.98 -12.75
C THR A 344 20.44 10.31 -14.05
N TRP A 345 19.12 10.51 -13.98
CA TRP A 345 18.35 10.89 -15.17
C TRP A 345 18.62 12.33 -15.61
N ALA A 346 18.72 13.26 -14.66
CA ALA A 346 18.99 14.68 -14.94
C ALA A 346 20.31 14.89 -15.68
N GLU A 347 21.36 14.13 -15.33
CA GLU A 347 22.65 14.13 -16.04
C GLU A 347 22.50 13.69 -17.52
N VAL A 348 21.68 12.65 -17.78
CA VAL A 348 21.44 12.15 -19.14
C VAL A 348 20.58 13.12 -19.94
N ALA A 349 19.58 13.72 -19.29
CA ALA A 349 18.61 14.60 -19.95
C ALA A 349 19.10 16.04 -20.13
N GLY A 350 20.16 16.45 -19.42
CA GLY A 350 20.63 17.84 -19.41
C GLY A 350 19.58 18.81 -18.84
N VAL A 351 18.76 18.35 -17.89
CA VAL A 351 17.65 19.12 -17.32
C VAL A 351 18.17 19.95 -16.15
N GLU A 352 18.00 21.25 -16.26
CA GLU A 352 18.17 22.18 -15.14
C GLU A 352 16.80 22.52 -14.53
N PRO A 353 16.71 22.74 -13.20
CA PRO A 353 15.47 23.18 -12.57
C PRO A 353 15.01 24.51 -13.20
N THR A 354 13.81 24.51 -13.74
CA THR A 354 13.18 25.69 -14.35
C THR A 354 11.80 25.91 -13.77
N GLU A 355 11.35 27.16 -13.73
CA GLU A 355 9.97 27.47 -13.31
C GLU A 355 8.97 26.87 -14.27
N GLY A 356 7.85 26.36 -13.70
CA GLY A 356 6.84 25.58 -14.41
C GLY A 356 6.25 26.29 -15.62
N GLY A 357 6.01 25.51 -16.66
CA GLY A 357 5.29 25.93 -17.86
C GLY A 357 3.77 26.00 -17.65
N SER A 358 3.08 26.57 -18.64
CA SER A 358 1.62 26.51 -18.75
C SER A 358 1.15 25.05 -18.88
N ALA A 359 -0.04 24.73 -18.37
CA ALA A 359 -0.64 23.41 -18.54
C ALA A 359 -1.03 23.20 -20.02
N ASP A 360 -0.81 21.99 -20.55
CA ASP A 360 -1.05 21.60 -21.96
C ASP A 360 -2.48 21.86 -22.42
N ILE A 361 -3.44 21.84 -21.51
CA ILE A 361 -4.84 22.07 -21.87
C ILE A 361 -5.06 23.42 -22.55
N TYR A 362 -4.24 24.43 -22.26
CA TYR A 362 -4.35 25.76 -22.84
C TYR A 362 -3.89 25.84 -24.30
N ASP A 363 -3.18 24.82 -24.79
CA ASP A 363 -2.85 24.68 -26.21
C ASP A 363 -4.08 24.21 -27.02
N HIS A 364 -5.07 23.62 -26.36
CA HIS A 364 -6.26 23.04 -26.97
C HIS A 364 -7.53 23.85 -26.70
N LEU A 365 -7.62 24.53 -25.55
CA LEU A 365 -8.84 25.17 -25.08
C LEU A 365 -8.53 26.49 -24.38
N ALA A 366 -9.03 27.59 -24.92
CA ALA A 366 -8.82 28.90 -24.30
C ALA A 366 -9.62 29.02 -23.00
N ALA A 367 -9.01 29.59 -21.96
CA ALA A 367 -9.67 29.83 -20.67
C ALA A 367 -11.01 30.58 -20.83
N THR A 368 -11.07 31.56 -21.75
CA THR A 368 -12.27 32.37 -22.04
C THR A 368 -13.44 31.56 -22.61
N GLU A 369 -13.20 30.38 -23.17
CA GLU A 369 -14.24 29.53 -23.73
C GLU A 369 -15.05 28.77 -22.64
N VAL A 370 -14.48 28.64 -21.45
CA VAL A 370 -15.08 27.86 -20.36
C VAL A 370 -15.32 28.67 -19.08
N SER A 371 -14.61 29.79 -18.85
CA SER A 371 -14.67 30.56 -17.60
C SER A 371 -16.03 31.19 -17.31
N ALA A 372 -16.79 31.53 -18.35
CA ALA A 372 -18.13 32.16 -18.22
C ALA A 372 -19.27 31.13 -18.18
N ASP A 373 -18.99 29.83 -18.32
CA ASP A 373 -20.05 28.81 -18.44
C ASP A 373 -20.38 28.21 -17.06
N SER A 374 -21.38 28.77 -16.41
CA SER A 374 -21.86 28.27 -15.12
C SER A 374 -22.41 26.83 -15.19
N ALA A 375 -22.85 26.37 -16.37
CA ALA A 375 -23.33 25.00 -16.54
C ALA A 375 -22.20 23.99 -16.49
N LEU A 376 -21.03 24.32 -17.04
CA LEU A 376 -19.83 23.49 -16.92
C LEU A 376 -19.35 23.39 -15.47
N ILE A 377 -19.39 24.52 -14.72
CA ILE A 377 -19.02 24.54 -13.30
C ILE A 377 -19.99 23.69 -12.47
N GLU A 378 -21.29 23.77 -12.74
CA GLU A 378 -22.27 22.93 -12.03
C GLU A 378 -22.13 21.46 -12.42
N ALA A 379 -21.88 21.15 -13.69
CA ALA A 379 -21.66 19.78 -14.15
C ALA A 379 -20.34 19.16 -13.62
N SER A 380 -19.34 19.97 -13.22
CA SER A 380 -18.03 19.50 -12.77
C SER A 380 -18.07 18.57 -11.56
N MET A 381 -19.12 18.62 -10.73
CA MET A 381 -19.31 17.65 -9.65
C MET A 381 -19.40 16.19 -10.16
N THR A 382 -19.83 16.00 -11.41
CA THR A 382 -19.95 14.66 -12.00
C THR A 382 -18.61 14.00 -12.23
N LEU A 383 -17.51 14.78 -12.36
CA LEU A 383 -16.14 14.28 -12.47
C LEU A 383 -15.79 13.34 -11.31
N LEU A 384 -16.24 13.68 -10.10
CA LEU A 384 -15.99 12.86 -8.92
C LEU A 384 -16.65 11.47 -8.95
N ARG A 385 -17.58 11.21 -9.86
CA ARG A 385 -18.15 9.87 -10.08
C ARG A 385 -17.23 8.98 -10.93
N GLY A 386 -16.31 9.59 -11.67
CA GLY A 386 -15.32 8.87 -12.47
C GLY A 386 -14.27 8.17 -11.58
N THR A 387 -13.83 7.00 -12.01
CA THR A 387 -12.85 6.19 -11.25
C THR A 387 -11.53 6.93 -11.03
N VAL A 388 -11.08 7.74 -11.98
CA VAL A 388 -9.84 8.53 -11.91
C VAL A 388 -9.89 9.68 -10.90
N PHE A 389 -11.08 10.07 -10.45
CA PHE A 389 -11.28 11.05 -9.40
C PHE A 389 -11.70 10.40 -8.07
N GLN A 390 -11.58 9.09 -7.94
CA GLN A 390 -12.04 8.37 -6.74
C GLN A 390 -11.28 8.79 -5.48
N SER A 391 -9.98 9.06 -5.57
CA SER A 391 -9.14 9.52 -4.46
C SER A 391 -9.30 11.01 -4.13
N TRP A 392 -10.04 11.78 -4.93
CA TRP A 392 -10.17 13.23 -4.74
C TRP A 392 -11.14 13.55 -3.60
N ALA A 393 -10.58 13.97 -2.47
CA ALA A 393 -11.28 14.43 -1.29
C ALA A 393 -10.44 15.52 -0.61
N LEU A 394 -11.07 16.45 0.06
CA LEU A 394 -10.34 17.35 0.97
C LEU A 394 -10.01 16.62 2.26
N GLU A 395 -8.85 16.94 2.81
CA GLU A 395 -8.35 16.42 4.09
C GLU A 395 -7.93 17.60 4.98
N GLY A 396 -7.78 17.34 6.28
CA GLY A 396 -7.25 18.31 7.25
C GLY A 396 -8.27 18.81 8.26
N ALA A 397 -7.80 19.64 9.19
CA ALA A 397 -8.56 20.03 10.38
C ALA A 397 -9.97 20.59 10.12
N PRO A 398 -10.25 21.41 9.09
CA PRO A 398 -11.62 21.86 8.82
C PRO A 398 -12.57 20.73 8.45
N ILE A 399 -12.06 19.71 7.74
CA ILE A 399 -12.82 18.53 7.32
C ILE A 399 -13.12 17.65 8.53
N ASP A 400 -12.12 17.42 9.38
CA ASP A 400 -12.26 16.64 10.61
C ASP A 400 -13.23 17.30 11.59
N SER A 401 -13.18 18.64 11.71
CA SER A 401 -14.11 19.42 12.53
C SER A 401 -15.54 19.30 12.03
N ALA A 402 -15.76 19.40 10.72
CA ALA A 402 -17.09 19.24 10.13
C ALA A 402 -17.65 17.83 10.32
N ALA A 403 -16.79 16.80 10.20
CA ALA A 403 -17.16 15.41 10.47
C ALA A 403 -17.56 15.20 11.93
N GLU A 404 -16.84 15.83 12.88
CA GLU A 404 -17.16 15.83 14.31
C GLU A 404 -18.52 16.50 14.58
N GLU A 405 -18.78 17.68 14.01
CA GLU A 405 -20.06 18.37 14.17
C GLU A 405 -21.23 17.54 13.66
N ILE A 406 -21.07 16.85 12.53
CA ILE A 406 -22.09 15.95 11.99
C ILE A 406 -22.31 14.78 12.96
N HIS A 407 -21.23 14.17 13.44
CA HIS A 407 -21.32 13.07 14.41
C HIS A 407 -22.06 13.49 15.69
N GLN A 408 -21.74 14.67 16.23
CA GLN A 408 -22.40 15.21 17.42
C GLN A 408 -23.88 15.51 17.16
N ALA A 409 -24.23 16.01 15.96
CA ALA A 409 -25.62 16.26 15.59
C ALA A 409 -26.44 14.96 15.49
N GLU A 410 -25.83 13.87 15.02
CA GLU A 410 -26.49 12.57 14.92
C GLU A 410 -26.60 11.83 16.27
N SER A 411 -25.56 11.93 17.11
CA SER A 411 -25.53 11.29 18.44
C SER A 411 -26.32 12.07 19.50
N SER A 412 -26.79 13.28 19.18
CA SER A 412 -27.53 14.13 20.12
C SER A 412 -28.85 13.49 20.56
N VAL A 413 -29.03 13.36 21.88
CA VAL A 413 -30.27 12.88 22.51
C VAL A 413 -31.44 13.88 22.35
N LEU A 414 -31.15 15.12 21.97
CA LEU A 414 -32.16 16.15 21.72
C LEU A 414 -32.95 15.81 20.44
N MET A 415 -34.27 15.84 20.51
CA MET A 415 -35.16 15.68 19.35
C MET A 415 -34.97 16.84 18.38
N ILE A 416 -34.01 16.71 17.48
CA ILE A 416 -33.82 17.68 16.38
C ILE A 416 -34.62 17.17 15.19
N SER A 417 -35.34 18.08 14.49
CA SER A 417 -36.05 17.71 13.26
C SER A 417 -35.04 17.31 12.16
N ASP A 418 -35.50 16.50 11.20
CA ASP A 418 -34.66 16.11 10.04
C ASP A 418 -34.25 17.34 9.20
N GLU A 419 -35.02 18.42 9.23
CA GLU A 419 -34.69 19.69 8.59
C GLU A 419 -33.52 20.38 9.31
N GLN A 420 -33.60 20.51 10.62
CA GLN A 420 -32.53 21.08 11.44
C GLN A 420 -31.22 20.27 11.35
N ARG A 421 -31.35 18.96 11.20
CA ARG A 421 -30.17 18.08 11.01
C ARG A 421 -29.51 18.32 9.65
N ARG A 422 -30.32 18.46 8.58
CA ARG A 422 -29.84 18.81 7.25
C ARG A 422 -29.18 20.20 7.21
N ASP A 423 -29.76 21.17 7.88
CA ASP A 423 -29.22 22.53 7.94
C ASP A 423 -27.84 22.54 8.63
N ARG A 424 -27.72 21.87 9.79
CA ARG A 424 -26.43 21.73 10.47
C ARG A 424 -25.37 21.05 9.61
N MET A 425 -25.74 19.97 8.92
CA MET A 425 -24.84 19.28 8.00
C MET A 425 -24.39 20.21 6.86
N GLN A 426 -25.30 21.00 6.29
CA GLN A 426 -24.95 21.97 5.25
C GLN A 426 -24.07 23.09 5.78
N ASP A 427 -24.30 23.56 7.01
CA ASP A 427 -23.48 24.60 7.64
C ASP A 427 -22.07 24.07 7.94
N ALA A 428 -21.93 22.84 8.44
CA ALA A 428 -20.63 22.20 8.67
C ALA A 428 -19.85 22.04 7.34
N ILE A 429 -20.51 21.60 6.26
CA ILE A 429 -19.86 21.48 4.95
C ILE A 429 -19.50 22.87 4.40
N ARG A 430 -20.34 23.88 4.62
CA ARG A 430 -20.02 25.27 4.21
C ARG A 430 -18.77 25.77 4.90
N ALA A 431 -18.68 25.64 6.22
CA ALA A 431 -17.50 26.01 6.99
C ALA A 431 -16.27 25.26 6.49
N ALA A 432 -16.38 23.95 6.26
CA ALA A 432 -15.29 23.14 5.72
C ALA A 432 -14.80 23.64 4.34
N VAL A 433 -15.70 24.03 3.43
CA VAL A 433 -15.33 24.60 2.12
C VAL A 433 -14.61 25.94 2.29
N GLU A 434 -15.18 26.84 3.12
CA GLU A 434 -14.65 28.20 3.30
C GLU A 434 -13.27 28.18 3.96
N GLU A 435 -13.04 27.30 4.94
CA GLU A 435 -11.80 27.20 5.68
C GLU A 435 -10.72 26.39 4.93
N SER A 436 -11.10 25.33 4.18
CA SER A 436 -10.14 24.50 3.46
C SER A 436 -9.63 25.14 2.16
N PHE A 437 -10.45 25.93 1.46
CA PHE A 437 -10.07 26.55 0.20
C PHE A 437 -9.49 27.96 0.42
N ASP A 438 -8.38 28.06 1.13
CA ASP A 438 -7.56 29.28 1.13
C ASP A 438 -6.93 29.52 -0.25
N GLU A 439 -6.24 30.65 -0.43
CA GLU A 439 -5.63 31.03 -1.72
C GLU A 439 -4.64 29.96 -2.21
N GLY A 440 -3.84 29.39 -1.32
CA GLY A 440 -2.86 28.34 -1.64
C GLY A 440 -3.53 27.05 -2.11
N THR A 441 -4.52 26.57 -1.38
CA THR A 441 -5.29 25.37 -1.72
C THR A 441 -6.05 25.52 -3.03
N ARG A 442 -6.66 26.70 -3.28
CA ARG A 442 -7.31 27.01 -4.56
C ARG A 442 -6.35 26.88 -5.73
N GLU A 443 -5.14 27.43 -5.60
CA GLU A 443 -4.12 27.37 -6.65
C GLU A 443 -3.62 25.93 -6.88
N VAL A 444 -3.42 25.14 -5.82
CA VAL A 444 -3.04 23.72 -5.92
C VAL A 444 -4.12 22.92 -6.65
N TYR A 445 -5.39 23.06 -6.25
CA TYR A 445 -6.48 22.34 -6.90
C TYR A 445 -6.75 22.83 -8.32
N ARG A 446 -6.54 24.11 -8.61
CA ARG A 446 -6.60 24.66 -9.96
C ARG A 446 -5.59 23.92 -10.86
N ARG A 447 -4.33 23.87 -10.47
CA ARG A 447 -3.27 23.20 -11.24
C ARG A 447 -3.54 21.70 -11.43
N ARG A 448 -4.02 21.02 -10.39
CA ARG A 448 -4.41 19.62 -10.49
C ARG A 448 -5.51 19.41 -11.53
N LEU A 449 -6.55 20.24 -11.51
CA LEU A 449 -7.65 20.16 -12.46
C LEU A 449 -7.23 20.51 -13.89
N GLU A 450 -6.32 21.46 -14.09
CA GLU A 450 -5.73 21.78 -15.39
C GLU A 450 -4.96 20.57 -15.97
N VAL A 451 -4.15 19.90 -15.16
CA VAL A 451 -3.46 18.66 -15.57
C VAL A 451 -4.46 17.57 -15.94
N MET A 452 -5.50 17.38 -15.12
CA MET A 452 -6.55 16.39 -15.41
C MET A 452 -7.32 16.74 -16.68
N ALA A 453 -7.61 18.02 -16.93
CA ALA A 453 -8.28 18.49 -18.14
C ALA A 453 -7.46 18.14 -19.40
N GLY A 454 -6.14 18.36 -19.37
CA GLY A 454 -5.24 17.96 -20.48
C GLY A 454 -5.29 16.47 -20.75
N MET A 455 -5.18 15.65 -19.71
CA MET A 455 -5.22 14.19 -19.84
C MET A 455 -6.57 13.65 -20.33
N LEU A 456 -7.69 14.26 -19.90
CA LEU A 456 -9.03 13.94 -20.38
C LEU A 456 -9.18 14.31 -21.86
N TRP A 457 -8.63 15.48 -22.25
CA TRP A 457 -8.65 15.95 -23.63
C TRP A 457 -7.91 14.98 -24.57
N ASP A 458 -6.71 14.56 -24.21
CA ASP A 458 -5.90 13.60 -24.97
C ASP A 458 -6.59 12.24 -25.16
N ARG A 459 -7.51 11.90 -24.25
CA ARG A 459 -8.33 10.68 -24.33
C ARG A 459 -9.63 10.86 -25.14
N GLY A 460 -9.88 12.04 -25.67
CA GLY A 460 -11.11 12.37 -26.39
C GLY A 460 -12.32 12.59 -25.49
N GLN A 461 -12.12 12.71 -24.17
CA GLN A 461 -13.16 13.03 -23.17
C GLN A 461 -13.30 14.56 -23.05
N HIS A 462 -13.65 15.19 -24.19
CA HIS A 462 -13.59 16.65 -24.32
C HIS A 462 -14.60 17.38 -23.40
N GLU A 463 -15.74 16.78 -23.11
CA GLU A 463 -16.74 17.39 -22.24
C GLU A 463 -16.26 17.40 -20.79
N GLU A 464 -15.72 16.26 -20.30
CA GLU A 464 -15.13 16.16 -18.97
C GLU A 464 -13.89 17.07 -18.85
N ALA A 465 -13.09 17.20 -19.91
CA ALA A 465 -11.96 18.14 -19.95
C ALA A 465 -12.41 19.60 -19.79
N ARG A 466 -13.48 20.00 -20.48
CA ARG A 466 -14.09 21.34 -20.34
C ARG A 466 -14.61 21.57 -18.93
N GLN A 467 -15.29 20.58 -18.35
CA GLN A 467 -15.78 20.66 -16.96
C GLN A 467 -14.63 20.79 -15.96
N ALA A 468 -13.53 20.03 -16.15
CA ALA A 468 -12.36 20.11 -15.28
C ALA A 468 -11.68 21.49 -15.39
N LEU A 469 -11.51 22.02 -16.61
CA LEU A 469 -10.91 23.33 -16.82
C LEU A 469 -11.81 24.46 -16.29
N ALA A 470 -13.13 24.39 -16.49
CA ALA A 470 -14.08 25.36 -15.92
C ALA A 470 -14.03 25.36 -14.39
N ALA A 471 -13.95 24.17 -13.78
CA ALA A 471 -13.76 24.05 -12.33
C ALA A 471 -12.42 24.64 -11.89
N ALA A 472 -11.31 24.38 -12.61
CA ALA A 472 -10.00 24.93 -12.31
C ALA A 472 -10.03 26.46 -12.24
N ILE A 473 -10.56 27.11 -13.27
CA ILE A 473 -10.64 28.57 -13.36
C ILE A 473 -11.60 29.11 -12.30
N GLY A 474 -12.75 28.47 -12.12
CA GLY A 474 -13.75 28.85 -11.13
C GLY A 474 -13.22 28.89 -9.69
N LEU A 475 -12.26 28.02 -9.33
CA LEU A 475 -11.65 28.01 -7.99
C LEU A 475 -10.98 29.36 -7.63
N THR A 476 -10.40 30.05 -8.60
CA THR A 476 -9.73 31.33 -8.37
C THR A 476 -10.64 32.54 -8.61
N GLU A 477 -11.63 32.42 -9.47
CA GLU A 477 -12.50 33.54 -9.84
C GLU A 477 -13.74 33.66 -8.95
N ILE A 478 -14.27 32.54 -8.44
CA ILE A 478 -15.52 32.50 -7.65
C ILE A 478 -15.22 32.78 -6.18
N ARG A 479 -15.87 33.78 -5.60
CA ARG A 479 -15.72 34.15 -4.19
C ARG A 479 -16.40 33.17 -3.24
N ASP A 480 -17.69 32.86 -3.47
CA ASP A 480 -18.50 31.94 -2.67
C ASP A 480 -18.47 30.56 -3.33
N LEU A 481 -17.46 29.76 -2.96
CA LEU A 481 -17.27 28.42 -3.52
C LEU A 481 -18.38 27.46 -3.09
N PHE A 482 -18.87 27.59 -1.87
CA PHE A 482 -19.93 26.70 -1.40
C PHE A 482 -21.18 26.81 -2.24
N ARG A 483 -21.59 28.03 -2.60
CA ARG A 483 -22.82 28.25 -3.39
C ARG A 483 -22.64 28.04 -4.88
N ASN A 484 -21.51 28.51 -5.42
CA ASN A 484 -21.36 28.72 -6.85
C ASN A 484 -20.34 27.80 -7.51
N HIS A 485 -19.72 26.87 -6.75
CA HIS A 485 -18.70 25.96 -7.27
C HIS A 485 -19.00 24.51 -6.90
N ALA A 486 -19.66 23.78 -7.80
CA ALA A 486 -20.16 22.43 -7.52
C ALA A 486 -19.04 21.42 -7.22
N PHE A 487 -17.89 21.51 -7.91
CA PHE A 487 -16.75 20.62 -7.64
C PHE A 487 -16.17 20.86 -6.23
N ALA A 488 -15.93 22.12 -5.83
CA ALA A 488 -15.39 22.43 -4.50
C ALA A 488 -16.29 21.90 -3.39
N ARG A 489 -17.59 22.11 -3.53
CA ARG A 489 -18.61 21.58 -2.61
C ARG A 489 -18.59 20.04 -2.57
N ALA A 490 -18.50 19.40 -3.71
CA ALA A 490 -18.55 17.95 -3.80
C ALA A 490 -17.27 17.26 -3.26
N VAL A 491 -16.08 17.84 -3.47
CA VAL A 491 -14.82 17.27 -2.94
C VAL A 491 -14.73 17.47 -1.43
N ALA A 492 -15.24 18.59 -0.89
CA ALA A 492 -15.35 18.81 0.55
C ALA A 492 -16.35 17.84 1.18
N HIS A 493 -17.54 17.70 0.58
CA HIS A 493 -18.54 16.74 1.05
C HIS A 493 -17.99 15.32 1.11
N ARG A 494 -17.22 14.89 0.10
CA ARG A 494 -16.55 13.57 0.10
C ARG A 494 -15.54 13.47 1.22
N GLY A 495 -14.71 14.48 1.45
CA GLY A 495 -13.74 14.51 2.54
C GLY A 495 -14.42 14.36 3.90
N VAL A 496 -15.42 15.18 4.17
CA VAL A 496 -16.20 15.13 5.42
C VAL A 496 -16.86 13.76 5.62
N TRP A 497 -17.39 13.17 4.55
CA TRP A 497 -18.01 11.85 4.61
C TRP A 497 -16.98 10.74 4.94
N LEU A 498 -15.80 10.79 4.33
CA LEU A 498 -14.72 9.83 4.62
C LEU A 498 -14.23 9.97 6.07
N ALA A 499 -13.96 11.19 6.52
CA ALA A 499 -13.56 11.46 7.91
C ALA A 499 -14.63 11.01 8.92
N TYR A 500 -15.91 11.23 8.60
CA TYR A 500 -17.02 10.75 9.41
C TYR A 500 -17.06 9.21 9.49
N GLN A 501 -16.86 8.51 8.37
CA GLN A 501 -16.82 7.03 8.36
C GLN A 501 -15.63 6.48 9.15
N ASP A 502 -14.46 7.12 9.05
CA ASP A 502 -13.26 6.71 9.81
C ASP A 502 -13.51 6.86 11.31
N LYS A 503 -14.10 7.99 11.72
CA LYS A 503 -14.49 8.21 13.11
C LYS A 503 -15.50 7.17 13.62
N GLN A 504 -16.50 6.82 12.81
CA GLN A 504 -17.45 5.77 13.18
C GLN A 504 -16.76 4.42 13.39
N ARG A 505 -15.77 4.09 12.55
CA ARG A 505 -14.96 2.86 12.70
C ARG A 505 -14.12 2.87 13.99
N GLU A 506 -13.50 3.99 14.31
CA GLU A 506 -12.74 4.17 15.56
C GLU A 506 -13.61 3.98 16.79
N LEU A 507 -14.79 4.61 16.83
CA LEU A 507 -15.73 4.48 17.95
C LEU A 507 -16.26 3.05 18.12
N LEU A 508 -16.53 2.35 17.02
CA LEU A 508 -16.94 0.95 17.07
C LEU A 508 -15.80 0.05 17.59
N ALA A 509 -14.56 0.31 17.19
CA ALA A 509 -13.40 -0.40 17.68
C ALA A 509 -13.18 -0.15 19.18
N GLU A 510 -13.32 1.09 19.66
CA GLU A 510 -13.24 1.44 21.08
C GLU A 510 -14.36 0.78 21.90
N GLN A 511 -15.58 0.72 21.39
CA GLN A 511 -16.70 0.04 22.05
C GLN A 511 -16.45 -1.47 22.16
N GLN A 512 -15.90 -2.10 21.14
CA GLN A 512 -15.53 -3.51 21.18
C GLN A 512 -14.43 -3.78 22.20
N LEU A 513 -13.42 -2.91 22.28
CA LEU A 513 -12.35 -3.00 23.29
C LEU A 513 -12.85 -2.76 24.71
N SER A 514 -13.76 -1.81 24.92
CA SER A 514 -14.33 -1.51 26.25
C SER A 514 -15.36 -2.54 26.71
N GLY A 515 -16.05 -3.22 25.80
CA GLY A 515 -16.97 -4.32 26.11
C GLY A 515 -16.28 -5.59 26.63
N ILE A 516 -14.96 -5.71 26.43
CA ILE A 516 -14.14 -6.83 26.92
C ILE A 516 -13.72 -6.62 28.40
N VAL A 517 -13.90 -5.41 28.96
CA VAL A 517 -13.42 -5.00 30.31
C VAL A 517 -14.56 -4.90 31.35
N GLN A 518 -15.72 -5.49 31.14
CA GLN A 518 -16.71 -5.62 32.25
C GLN A 518 -16.70 -7.05 32.78
N PRO A 519 -16.33 -7.23 34.07
CA PRO A 519 -16.26 -8.52 34.76
C PRO A 519 -17.62 -9.18 34.98
#